data_6186884847183bb6e8b03bc9fbbe7703
#
_entry.id   6186884847183bb6e8b03bc9fbbe7703
#
_cell.length_a   1.000
_cell.length_b   1.000
_cell.length_c   1.000
_cell.angle_alpha   90.00
_cell.angle_beta   90.00
_cell.angle_gamma   90.00
#
_symmetry.space_group_name_H-M   'P 1'
#
loop_
_entity.id
_entity.type
_entity.pdbx_description
1 polymer ?
#
loop_
_entity_poly.entity_id
_entity_poly.type
_entity_poly.pdbx_seq_one_letter_code
_entity_poly.pdbx_strand_id
1 'polypeptide(L)'
;MKKISMACLAACLLFANTGCLKDKAFDNNEYGLNHPENSPIGVGFPESANKINVTAIESSASPTLLKLALVNLLSDSPAEQDIHVTLVSDSSIIGTYNRDPATVNPITEFAASDISTTYKVTIPKGQRTAFLEVTLPNTASLDLTQTYALGLKIASADGGAVVAANQQKVLVAVAIKNPYDGVYENRSYTLRSGDPSRTGSVAPYEIGLVTAGAYTLQSDILHKWADGSGVGITYIIYTIDPATNAVTVSASGFTVLDAPGYTNRYDPATKKIYAAFTWGAGPASRLALDTLTYLRPR
;
A
#
# COMPACT_ATOMS: atom_id res chain seq x y z
N MET A 1 51.09 -1.31 -54.32
CA MET A 1 49.93 -0.58 -53.76
C MET A 1 49.30 -1.20 -52.52
N LYS A 2 50.01 -2.06 -51.73
CA LYS A 2 49.45 -2.67 -50.50
C LYS A 2 50.00 -2.14 -49.17
N LYS A 3 50.96 -1.22 -49.20
CA LYS A 3 51.63 -0.70 -47.96
C LYS A 3 51.06 0.62 -47.43
N ILE A 4 50.24 1.33 -48.20
CA ILE A 4 49.66 2.61 -47.81
C ILE A 4 48.37 2.43 -46.99
N SER A 5 47.62 1.35 -47.22
CA SER A 5 46.38 1.07 -46.45
C SER A 5 46.59 0.72 -44.97
N MET A 6 47.75 0.16 -44.61
CA MET A 6 48.00 -0.28 -43.22
C MET A 6 48.46 0.88 -42.31
N ALA A 7 49.08 1.90 -42.92
CA ALA A 7 49.50 3.10 -42.15
C ALA A 7 48.32 4.02 -41.79
N CYS A 8 47.28 4.12 -42.66
CA CYS A 8 46.07 4.87 -42.35
C CYS A 8 45.20 4.20 -41.30
N LEU A 9 45.17 2.85 -41.25
CA LEU A 9 44.39 2.13 -40.24
C LEU A 9 45.02 2.23 -38.85
N ALA A 10 46.37 2.26 -38.76
CA ALA A 10 47.09 2.46 -37.50
C ALA A 10 46.96 3.89 -36.97
N ALA A 11 46.89 4.91 -37.84
CA ALA A 11 46.67 6.30 -37.45
C ALA A 11 45.25 6.53 -36.90
N CYS A 12 44.21 5.89 -37.45
CA CYS A 12 42.85 6.02 -36.94
C CYS A 12 42.67 5.36 -35.56
N LEU A 13 43.42 4.30 -35.23
CA LEU A 13 43.36 3.65 -33.93
C LEU A 13 44.02 4.42 -32.79
N LEU A 14 44.94 5.34 -33.11
CA LEU A 14 45.62 6.19 -32.12
C LEU A 14 44.82 7.42 -31.72
N PHE A 15 43.82 7.85 -32.49
CA PHE A 15 42.90 8.94 -32.13
C PHE A 15 41.63 8.49 -31.40
N ALA A 16 41.36 7.19 -31.32
CA ALA A 16 40.17 6.66 -30.63
C ALA A 16 40.33 6.61 -29.10
N ASN A 17 41.49 6.85 -28.53
CA ASN A 17 41.77 6.73 -27.09
C ASN A 17 41.91 8.08 -26.33
N THR A 18 41.68 9.21 -26.99
CA THR A 18 41.74 10.52 -26.31
C THR A 18 40.39 11.10 -25.95
N GLY A 19 39.34 10.28 -26.00
CA GLY A 19 37.96 10.66 -25.65
C GLY A 19 37.64 10.55 -24.18
N CYS A 20 38.54 10.80 -23.26
CA CYS A 20 38.16 11.25 -21.92
C CYS A 20 37.75 12.71 -22.04
N LEU A 21 36.49 12.96 -22.41
CA LEU A 21 35.87 14.25 -22.18
C LEU A 21 35.93 14.51 -20.67
N LYS A 22 36.98 15.20 -20.22
CA LYS A 22 36.91 15.93 -18.95
C LYS A 22 35.91 17.06 -19.18
N ASP A 23 34.68 16.82 -18.78
CA ASP A 23 33.67 17.86 -18.75
C ASP A 23 34.03 18.83 -17.63
N LYS A 24 34.67 19.92 -18.02
CA LYS A 24 35.09 20.98 -17.07
C LYS A 24 33.88 21.55 -16.33
N ALA A 25 32.71 21.56 -16.94
CA ALA A 25 31.48 22.02 -16.30
C ALA A 25 31.07 21.08 -15.18
N PHE A 26 31.28 19.75 -15.34
CA PHE A 26 31.07 18.77 -14.27
C PHE A 26 32.15 18.93 -13.17
N ASP A 27 33.44 19.03 -13.54
CA ASP A 27 34.52 19.20 -12.57
C ASP A 27 34.41 20.53 -11.80
N ASN A 28 33.89 21.58 -12.43
CA ASN A 28 33.65 22.90 -11.82
C ASN A 28 32.25 23.00 -11.14
N ASN A 29 31.49 21.96 -11.11
CA ASN A 29 30.13 21.92 -10.53
C ASN A 29 29.14 22.95 -11.14
N GLU A 30 29.35 23.32 -12.42
CA GLU A 30 28.45 24.26 -13.12
C GLU A 30 27.04 23.72 -13.32
N TYR A 31 26.85 22.38 -13.27
CA TYR A 31 25.55 21.72 -13.31
C TYR A 31 24.86 21.59 -11.94
N GLY A 32 25.48 22.10 -10.87
CA GLY A 32 24.89 22.06 -9.52
C GLY A 32 24.71 20.65 -8.93
N LEU A 33 25.49 19.67 -9.41
CA LEU A 33 25.41 18.27 -8.94
C LEU A 33 26.17 18.02 -7.64
N ASN A 34 27.15 18.88 -7.32
CA ASN A 34 27.86 18.87 -6.04
C ASN A 34 27.39 20.07 -5.22
N HIS A 35 27.16 19.90 -3.93
CA HIS A 35 26.88 21.05 -3.07
C HIS A 35 28.16 21.93 -2.92
N PRO A 36 28.13 23.19 -3.34
CA PRO A 36 29.21 24.11 -2.96
C PRO A 36 29.33 24.11 -1.43
N GLU A 37 30.53 24.27 -0.89
CA GLU A 37 30.79 24.27 0.56
C GLU A 37 29.91 25.25 1.36
N ASN A 38 29.23 26.18 0.71
CA ASN A 38 28.35 27.20 1.30
C ASN A 38 26.91 27.11 0.83
N SER A 39 26.49 26.04 0.14
CA SER A 39 25.08 25.88 -0.20
C SER A 39 24.25 25.49 1.03
N PRO A 40 23.09 26.14 1.24
CA PRO A 40 22.23 25.75 2.34
C PRO A 40 21.77 24.30 2.18
N ILE A 41 21.81 23.55 3.28
CA ILE A 41 21.33 22.17 3.32
C ILE A 41 19.84 22.15 3.01
N GLY A 42 19.42 21.37 2.03
CA GLY A 42 18.01 21.18 1.72
C GLY A 42 17.32 20.25 2.70
N VAL A 43 16.03 20.48 2.95
CA VAL A 43 15.15 19.57 3.69
C VAL A 43 13.91 19.26 2.82
N GLY A 44 13.51 18.00 2.74
CA GLY A 44 12.36 17.58 1.93
C GLY A 44 11.81 16.22 2.31
N PHE A 45 10.70 15.87 1.67
CA PHE A 45 10.12 14.53 1.71
C PHE A 45 10.62 13.72 0.51
N PRO A 46 11.39 12.65 0.69
CA PRO A 46 11.83 11.79 -0.42
C PRO A 46 10.65 11.14 -1.15
N GLU A 47 9.55 10.88 -0.42
CA GLU A 47 8.32 10.30 -1.00
C GLU A 47 7.43 11.33 -1.74
N SER A 48 7.83 12.59 -1.83
CA SER A 48 7.06 13.66 -2.52
C SER A 48 6.81 13.37 -4.01
N ALA A 49 7.64 12.56 -4.64
CA ALA A 49 7.47 12.12 -6.03
C ALA A 49 6.34 11.11 -6.21
N ASN A 50 5.91 10.43 -5.13
CA ASN A 50 4.83 9.48 -5.17
C ASN A 50 3.49 10.21 -5.16
N LYS A 51 2.55 9.74 -5.98
CA LYS A 51 1.18 10.28 -5.98
C LYS A 51 0.52 10.15 -4.61
N ILE A 52 0.78 9.04 -3.92
CA ILE A 52 0.30 8.71 -2.58
C ILE A 52 1.22 7.66 -1.94
N ASN A 53 1.43 7.77 -0.63
CA ASN A 53 2.17 6.79 0.17
C ASN A 53 1.18 6.12 1.12
N VAL A 54 1.00 4.81 1.00
CA VAL A 54 -0.01 4.07 1.77
C VAL A 54 0.66 3.19 2.80
N THR A 55 0.23 3.32 4.06
CA THR A 55 0.57 2.42 5.15
C THR A 55 -0.70 1.68 5.58
N ALA A 56 -0.59 0.37 5.78
CA ALA A 56 -1.70 -0.42 6.30
C ALA A 56 -1.43 -0.82 7.76
N ILE A 57 -2.44 -0.67 8.60
CA ILE A 57 -2.39 -1.01 10.02
C ILE A 57 -3.58 -1.86 10.43
N GLU A 58 -3.43 -2.62 11.50
CA GLU A 58 -4.56 -3.33 12.11
C GLU A 58 -5.41 -2.38 12.95
N SER A 59 -6.72 -2.61 12.91
CA SER A 59 -7.68 -1.91 13.76
C SER A 59 -7.40 -2.20 15.24
N SER A 60 -7.35 -1.14 16.05
CA SER A 60 -7.04 -1.23 17.48
C SER A 60 -7.86 -0.23 18.28
N ALA A 61 -8.42 -0.66 19.41
CA ALA A 61 -9.02 0.22 20.40
C ALA A 61 -7.97 0.94 21.29
N SER A 62 -6.72 0.48 21.24
CA SER A 62 -5.59 1.11 21.95
C SER A 62 -4.84 2.07 21.01
N PRO A 63 -4.18 3.10 21.58
CA PRO A 63 -3.37 4.01 20.79
C PRO A 63 -2.33 3.28 19.94
N THR A 64 -2.23 3.66 18.66
CA THR A 64 -1.29 3.08 17.70
C THR A 64 -0.32 4.16 17.23
N LEU A 65 0.99 3.94 17.45
CA LEU A 65 2.05 4.83 16.98
C LEU A 65 2.40 4.48 15.53
N LEU A 66 2.39 5.48 14.66
CA LEU A 66 2.67 5.35 13.23
C LEU A 66 3.86 6.22 12.83
N LYS A 67 4.73 5.67 11.99
CA LYS A 67 5.75 6.41 11.24
C LYS A 67 5.16 6.79 9.88
N LEU A 68 4.64 8.01 9.76
CA LEU A 68 3.83 8.41 8.61
C LEU A 68 4.63 8.96 7.43
N ALA A 69 5.62 9.79 7.70
CA ALA A 69 6.40 10.44 6.64
C ALA A 69 7.88 10.54 7.04
N LEU A 70 8.76 10.30 6.09
CA LEU A 70 10.19 10.49 6.26
C LEU A 70 10.56 11.92 5.87
N VAL A 71 11.24 12.63 6.77
CA VAL A 71 11.88 13.91 6.48
C VAL A 71 13.37 13.66 6.28
N ASN A 72 13.93 14.17 5.20
CA ASN A 72 15.30 13.91 4.78
C ASN A 72 16.09 15.21 4.57
N LEU A 73 17.37 15.20 4.95
CA LEU A 73 18.33 16.19 4.47
C LEU A 73 18.76 15.86 3.05
N LEU A 74 18.73 16.85 2.18
CA LEU A 74 19.24 16.78 0.81
C LEU A 74 20.72 17.17 0.82
N SER A 75 21.52 16.37 1.50
CA SER A 75 22.95 16.53 1.66
C SER A 75 23.62 15.16 1.73
N ASP A 76 24.84 15.06 1.25
CA ASP A 76 25.64 13.84 1.36
C ASP A 76 26.19 13.65 2.77
N SER A 77 26.28 14.74 3.55
CA SER A 77 26.75 14.74 4.93
C SER A 77 25.58 14.67 5.92
N PRO A 78 25.77 14.05 7.10
CA PRO A 78 24.80 14.09 8.20
C PRO A 78 24.64 15.51 8.75
N ALA A 79 23.57 15.75 9.51
CA ALA A 79 23.32 17.01 10.20
C ALA A 79 24.47 17.34 11.18
N GLU A 80 25.01 18.56 11.13
CA GLU A 80 26.05 19.04 12.06
C GLU A 80 25.47 19.43 13.43
N GLN A 81 24.18 19.71 13.47
CA GLN A 81 23.40 20.05 14.66
C GLN A 81 21.98 19.48 14.51
N ASP A 82 21.19 19.50 15.57
CA ASP A 82 19.77 19.17 15.48
C ASP A 82 19.06 20.15 14.54
N ILE A 83 18.22 19.61 13.65
CA ILE A 83 17.42 20.42 12.72
C ILE A 83 15.95 20.17 13.04
N HIS A 84 15.25 21.22 13.45
CA HIS A 84 13.83 21.16 13.77
C HIS A 84 13.00 21.56 12.54
N VAL A 85 12.16 20.62 12.08
CA VAL A 85 11.30 20.81 10.94
C VAL A 85 9.86 20.93 11.40
N THR A 86 9.18 22.02 11.05
CA THR A 86 7.77 22.22 11.31
C THR A 86 6.96 21.80 10.11
N LEU A 87 5.99 20.89 10.33
CA LEU A 87 5.06 20.40 9.32
C LEU A 87 3.65 20.90 9.65
N VAL A 88 2.86 21.16 8.62
CA VAL A 88 1.44 21.53 8.75
C VAL A 88 0.58 20.66 7.85
N SER A 89 -0.66 20.39 8.26
CA SER A 89 -1.65 19.78 7.37
C SER A 89 -1.99 20.71 6.22
N ASP A 90 -2.17 20.15 5.04
CA ASP A 90 -2.60 20.85 3.81
C ASP A 90 -3.67 20.01 3.10
N SER A 91 -4.94 20.25 3.43
CA SER A 91 -6.09 19.54 2.85
C SER A 91 -6.20 19.71 1.32
N SER A 92 -5.55 20.74 0.76
CA SER A 92 -5.54 20.96 -0.69
C SER A 92 -4.86 19.81 -1.45
N ILE A 93 -3.92 19.12 -0.81
CA ILE A 93 -3.22 17.94 -1.37
C ILE A 93 -4.21 16.79 -1.56
N ILE A 94 -5.02 16.50 -0.52
CA ILE A 94 -6.08 15.47 -0.57
C ILE A 94 -7.12 15.83 -1.62
N GLY A 95 -7.58 17.10 -1.61
CA GLY A 95 -8.53 17.59 -2.60
C GLY A 95 -8.01 17.48 -4.04
N THR A 96 -6.71 17.68 -4.26
CA THR A 96 -6.08 17.50 -5.59
C THR A 96 -6.05 16.04 -6.00
N TYR A 97 -5.69 15.14 -5.09
CA TYR A 97 -5.70 13.70 -5.32
C TYR A 97 -7.10 13.19 -5.68
N ASN A 98 -8.12 13.56 -4.90
CA ASN A 98 -9.49 13.09 -5.10
C ASN A 98 -10.13 13.63 -6.39
N ARG A 99 -9.70 14.79 -6.90
CA ARG A 99 -10.19 15.37 -8.16
C ARG A 99 -9.50 14.81 -9.40
N ASP A 100 -8.42 14.06 -9.26
CA ASP A 100 -7.75 13.44 -10.40
C ASP A 100 -8.66 12.36 -11.02
N PRO A 101 -9.02 12.46 -12.31
CA PRO A 101 -9.87 11.47 -12.98
C PRO A 101 -9.33 10.03 -12.93
N ALA A 102 -8.03 9.85 -12.72
CA ALA A 102 -7.40 8.55 -12.57
C ALA A 102 -7.56 7.96 -11.15
N THR A 103 -8.14 8.71 -10.20
CA THR A 103 -8.37 8.23 -8.83
C THR A 103 -9.65 7.43 -8.79
N VAL A 104 -9.51 6.11 -8.63
CA VAL A 104 -10.64 5.16 -8.53
C VAL A 104 -11.24 5.16 -7.13
N ASN A 105 -10.39 5.24 -6.10
CA ASN A 105 -10.80 5.20 -4.70
C ASN A 105 -10.44 6.53 -4.02
N PRO A 106 -11.40 7.41 -3.79
CA PRO A 106 -11.18 8.64 -3.02
C PRO A 106 -10.71 8.32 -1.59
N ILE A 107 -9.93 9.23 -1.02
CA ILE A 107 -9.43 9.12 0.35
C ILE A 107 -10.11 10.16 1.23
N THR A 108 -10.22 9.85 2.51
CA THR A 108 -10.86 10.69 3.53
C THR A 108 -9.81 11.36 4.39
N GLU A 109 -9.90 12.66 4.59
CA GLU A 109 -9.01 13.37 5.52
C GLU A 109 -9.29 12.92 6.96
N PHE A 110 -8.24 12.73 7.77
CA PHE A 110 -8.40 12.54 9.20
C PHE A 110 -9.09 13.75 9.84
N ALA A 111 -10.04 13.53 10.72
CA ALA A 111 -10.63 14.61 11.48
C ALA A 111 -9.61 15.25 12.44
N ALA A 112 -9.71 16.55 12.65
CA ALA A 112 -8.80 17.27 13.57
C ALA A 112 -8.90 16.79 15.04
N SER A 113 -9.99 16.07 15.40
CA SER A 113 -10.14 15.39 16.67
C SER A 113 -9.24 14.15 16.79
N ASP A 114 -8.87 13.55 15.67
CA ASP A 114 -8.15 12.28 15.65
C ASP A 114 -6.63 12.49 15.50
N ILE A 115 -6.25 13.64 14.94
CA ILE A 115 -4.86 13.91 14.59
C ILE A 115 -4.55 15.42 14.69
N SER A 116 -3.30 15.78 15.03
CA SER A 116 -2.86 17.18 15.10
C SER A 116 -2.82 17.82 13.69
N THR A 117 -2.93 19.14 13.65
CA THR A 117 -2.77 19.93 12.40
C THR A 117 -1.36 20.50 12.22
N THR A 118 -0.54 20.42 13.25
CA THR A 118 0.86 20.91 13.25
C THR A 118 1.75 19.89 13.94
N TYR A 119 2.89 19.61 13.33
CA TYR A 119 3.85 18.61 13.80
C TYR A 119 5.25 19.17 13.82
N LYS A 120 6.08 18.63 14.69
CA LYS A 120 7.52 18.90 14.76
C LYS A 120 8.28 17.60 14.59
N VAL A 121 9.27 17.63 13.69
CA VAL A 121 10.21 16.52 13.46
C VAL A 121 11.61 17.07 13.71
N THR A 122 12.41 16.37 14.49
CA THR A 122 13.82 16.73 14.71
C THR A 122 14.70 15.71 13.99
N ILE A 123 15.52 16.17 13.06
CA ILE A 123 16.62 15.39 12.49
C ILE A 123 17.80 15.57 13.46
N PRO A 124 18.22 14.54 14.20
CA PRO A 124 19.27 14.68 15.20
C PRO A 124 20.63 14.93 14.54
N LYS A 125 21.51 15.61 15.25
CA LYS A 125 22.93 15.69 14.88
C LYS A 125 23.50 14.31 14.56
N GLY A 126 24.22 14.20 13.45
CA GLY A 126 24.83 12.97 13.00
C GLY A 126 23.86 12.07 12.19
N GLN A 127 22.60 12.46 12.05
CA GLN A 127 21.60 11.76 11.22
C GLN A 127 21.25 12.57 9.97
N ARG A 128 20.69 11.88 8.97
CA ARG A 128 20.23 12.51 7.71
C ARG A 128 18.72 12.50 7.59
N THR A 129 18.04 11.73 8.43
CA THR A 129 16.60 11.48 8.32
C THR A 129 15.94 11.42 9.68
N ALA A 130 14.66 11.76 9.73
CA ALA A 130 13.79 11.49 10.87
C ALA A 130 12.36 11.20 10.38
N PHE A 131 11.64 10.34 11.10
CA PHE A 131 10.23 10.09 10.81
C PHE A 131 9.33 11.06 11.56
N LEU A 132 8.25 11.49 10.89
CA LEU A 132 7.09 11.99 11.58
C LEU A 132 6.39 10.80 12.25
N GLU A 133 6.33 10.81 13.56
CA GLU A 133 5.60 9.85 14.37
C GLU A 133 4.28 10.47 14.85
N VAL A 134 3.18 9.76 14.63
CA VAL A 134 1.83 10.18 14.99
C VAL A 134 1.13 9.05 15.72
N THR A 135 0.47 9.38 16.84
CA THR A 135 -0.34 8.42 17.59
C THR A 135 -1.81 8.60 17.23
N LEU A 136 -2.42 7.55 16.67
CA LEU A 136 -3.87 7.47 16.48
C LEU A 136 -4.49 6.85 17.73
N PRO A 137 -5.41 7.54 18.43
CA PRO A 137 -5.87 7.11 19.76
C PRO A 137 -6.74 5.85 19.73
N ASN A 138 -7.58 5.69 18.71
CA ASN A 138 -8.50 4.56 18.57
C ASN A 138 -8.87 4.35 17.09
N THR A 139 -8.18 3.44 16.43
CA THR A 139 -8.46 3.13 15.01
C THR A 139 -9.67 2.21 14.81
N ALA A 140 -10.14 1.53 15.88
CA ALA A 140 -11.33 0.68 15.80
C ALA A 140 -12.64 1.49 15.74
N SER A 141 -12.61 2.78 16.10
CA SER A 141 -13.78 3.68 15.99
C SER A 141 -13.93 4.30 14.60
N LEU A 142 -12.94 4.16 13.73
CA LEU A 142 -12.95 4.70 12.38
C LEU A 142 -13.74 3.79 11.43
N ASP A 143 -14.24 4.36 10.35
CA ASP A 143 -14.90 3.58 9.29
C ASP A 143 -13.86 2.83 8.47
N LEU A 144 -13.79 1.51 8.64
CA LEU A 144 -12.81 0.65 7.97
C LEU A 144 -13.06 0.48 6.46
N THR A 145 -14.15 1.01 5.94
CA THR A 145 -14.38 1.09 4.49
C THR A 145 -13.64 2.25 3.83
N GLN A 146 -13.12 3.18 4.64
CA GLN A 146 -12.40 4.36 4.19
C GLN A 146 -10.88 4.17 4.26
N THR A 147 -10.17 4.80 3.37
CA THR A 147 -8.73 5.03 3.48
C THR A 147 -8.53 6.46 3.97
N TYR A 148 -7.99 6.61 5.17
CA TYR A 148 -7.74 7.91 5.76
C TYR A 148 -6.42 8.48 5.28
N ALA A 149 -6.32 9.82 5.20
CA ALA A 149 -5.13 10.47 4.69
C ALA A 149 -4.79 11.77 5.42
N LEU A 150 -3.51 12.11 5.33
CA LEU A 150 -2.96 13.38 5.79
C LEU A 150 -2.12 13.97 4.66
N GLY A 151 -2.51 15.13 4.16
CA GLY A 151 -1.67 15.95 3.30
C GLY A 151 -0.73 16.77 4.18
N LEU A 152 0.57 16.63 3.99
CA LEU A 152 1.59 17.30 4.78
C LEU A 152 2.41 18.27 3.93
N LYS A 153 2.71 19.43 4.54
CA LYS A 153 3.62 20.43 3.96
C LYS A 153 4.69 20.79 4.99
N ILE A 154 5.94 20.88 4.57
CA ILE A 154 7.01 21.49 5.37
C ILE A 154 6.78 23.01 5.36
N ALA A 155 6.50 23.56 6.53
CA ALA A 155 6.30 25.00 6.72
C ALA A 155 7.62 25.73 6.91
N SER A 156 8.53 25.15 7.72
CA SER A 156 9.85 25.71 7.98
C SER A 156 10.83 24.65 8.46
N ALA A 157 12.10 24.95 8.36
CA ALA A 157 13.20 24.24 9.01
C ALA A 157 14.15 25.28 9.62
N ASP A 158 14.81 24.92 10.71
CA ASP A 158 15.86 25.72 11.35
C ASP A 158 17.28 25.23 10.98
N GLY A 159 18.28 25.65 11.76
CA GLY A 159 19.66 25.19 11.58
C GLY A 159 20.31 25.61 10.26
N GLY A 160 19.79 26.63 9.58
CA GLY A 160 20.25 27.07 8.26
C GLY A 160 19.74 26.21 7.10
N ALA A 161 18.86 25.24 7.38
CA ALA A 161 18.28 24.39 6.35
C ALA A 161 17.18 25.11 5.56
N VAL A 162 17.12 24.85 4.24
CA VAL A 162 16.15 25.41 3.31
C VAL A 162 15.18 24.34 2.83
N VAL A 163 13.89 24.65 2.83
CA VAL A 163 12.87 23.72 2.35
C VAL A 163 12.95 23.59 0.83
N ALA A 164 13.17 22.37 0.33
CA ALA A 164 13.21 22.10 -1.10
C ALA A 164 11.82 22.20 -1.72
N ALA A 165 11.63 23.12 -2.65
CA ALA A 165 10.32 23.44 -3.23
C ALA A 165 9.63 22.24 -3.91
N ASN A 166 10.41 21.37 -4.55
CA ASN A 166 9.92 20.16 -5.24
C ASN A 166 9.68 18.97 -4.30
N GLN A 167 10.10 19.05 -3.04
CA GLN A 167 9.93 18.01 -2.00
C GLN A 167 9.24 18.55 -0.75
N GLN A 168 8.53 19.65 -0.88
CA GLN A 168 7.87 20.33 0.24
C GLN A 168 6.58 19.63 0.70
N LYS A 169 5.94 18.86 -0.17
CA LYS A 169 4.61 18.28 0.08
C LYS A 169 4.64 16.77 -0.08
N VAL A 170 3.87 16.08 0.75
CA VAL A 170 3.64 14.64 0.66
C VAL A 170 2.19 14.30 1.01
N LEU A 171 1.64 13.28 0.35
CA LEU A 171 0.37 12.67 0.69
C LEU A 171 0.62 11.30 1.30
N VAL A 172 0.23 11.13 2.56
CA VAL A 172 0.29 9.87 3.27
C VAL A 172 -1.11 9.37 3.57
N ALA A 173 -1.35 8.09 3.35
CA ALA A 173 -2.63 7.46 3.60
C ALA A 173 -2.48 6.25 4.52
N VAL A 174 -3.49 6.00 5.33
CA VAL A 174 -3.56 4.91 6.28
C VAL A 174 -4.80 4.08 5.96
N ALA A 175 -4.58 2.86 5.51
CA ALA A 175 -5.61 1.85 5.34
C ALA A 175 -5.72 1.03 6.64
N ILE A 176 -6.91 0.95 7.22
CA ILE A 176 -7.13 0.24 8.48
C ILE A 176 -7.72 -1.12 8.16
N LYS A 177 -7.03 -2.17 8.57
CA LYS A 177 -7.44 -3.56 8.37
C LYS A 177 -8.21 -4.07 9.56
N ASN A 178 -9.28 -4.82 9.32
CA ASN A 178 -9.93 -5.58 10.38
C ASN A 178 -9.06 -6.78 10.79
N PRO A 179 -9.31 -7.41 11.96
CA PRO A 179 -8.47 -8.49 12.50
C PRO A 179 -8.48 -9.78 11.67
N TYR A 180 -9.32 -9.87 10.66
CA TYR A 180 -9.46 -11.04 9.79
C TYR A 180 -8.81 -10.84 8.41
N ASP A 181 -8.30 -9.64 8.09
CA ASP A 181 -7.63 -9.32 6.82
C ASP A 181 -6.36 -10.16 6.67
N GLY A 182 -6.17 -10.79 5.51
CA GLY A 182 -4.98 -11.59 5.27
C GLY A 182 -5.04 -12.44 4.02
N VAL A 183 -3.98 -13.22 3.83
CA VAL A 183 -3.91 -14.28 2.82
C VAL A 183 -4.32 -15.59 3.47
N TYR A 184 -5.22 -16.30 2.81
CA TYR A 184 -5.76 -17.58 3.25
C TYR A 184 -5.50 -18.68 2.21
N GLU A 185 -5.29 -19.90 2.67
CA GLU A 185 -5.42 -21.09 1.81
C GLU A 185 -6.91 -21.47 1.78
N ASN A 186 -7.49 -21.50 0.59
CA ASN A 186 -8.84 -22.04 0.40
C ASN A 186 -8.78 -23.50 -0.04
N ARG A 187 -9.40 -24.37 0.76
CA ARG A 187 -9.72 -25.75 0.43
C ARG A 187 -11.23 -25.83 0.27
N SER A 188 -11.67 -26.15 -0.91
CA SER A 188 -13.07 -26.07 -1.27
C SER A 188 -13.55 -27.38 -1.91
N TYR A 189 -14.85 -27.66 -1.74
CA TYR A 189 -15.59 -28.58 -2.56
C TYR A 189 -16.70 -27.79 -3.29
N THR A 190 -16.81 -27.97 -4.57
CA THR A 190 -17.86 -27.33 -5.36
C THR A 190 -18.77 -28.34 -6.03
N LEU A 191 -20.04 -27.99 -6.15
CA LEU A 191 -21.02 -28.77 -6.91
C LEU A 191 -21.71 -27.85 -7.90
N ARG A 192 -21.74 -28.29 -9.16
CA ARG A 192 -22.55 -27.70 -10.21
C ARG A 192 -23.49 -28.79 -10.76
N SER A 193 -24.78 -28.60 -10.54
CA SER A 193 -25.78 -29.57 -11.01
C SER A 193 -25.65 -29.78 -12.53
N GLY A 194 -25.59 -31.05 -12.95
CA GLY A 194 -25.47 -31.42 -14.37
C GLY A 194 -24.08 -31.23 -14.99
N ASP A 195 -23.05 -30.85 -14.22
CA ASP A 195 -21.69 -30.63 -14.73
C ASP A 195 -20.65 -31.36 -13.84
N PRO A 196 -20.30 -32.62 -14.16
CA PRO A 196 -19.33 -33.38 -13.37
C PRO A 196 -17.93 -32.80 -13.36
N SER A 197 -17.53 -32.08 -14.41
CA SER A 197 -16.19 -31.49 -14.51
C SER A 197 -15.98 -30.36 -13.50
N ARG A 198 -17.04 -29.70 -13.08
CA ARG A 198 -17.06 -28.61 -12.09
C ARG A 198 -17.50 -29.02 -10.70
N THR A 199 -17.73 -30.33 -10.54
CA THR A 199 -18.17 -30.91 -9.27
C THR A 199 -17.04 -31.73 -8.67
N GLY A 200 -16.65 -31.42 -7.44
CA GLY A 200 -15.60 -32.11 -6.71
C GLY A 200 -14.73 -31.19 -5.85
N SER A 201 -13.66 -31.77 -5.33
CA SER A 201 -12.66 -30.99 -4.56
C SER A 201 -11.87 -30.08 -5.47
N VAL A 202 -11.74 -28.84 -5.06
CA VAL A 202 -10.89 -27.83 -5.71
C VAL A 202 -9.45 -27.99 -5.19
N ALA A 203 -8.46 -27.95 -6.08
CA ALA A 203 -7.06 -27.89 -5.65
C ALA A 203 -6.84 -26.66 -4.74
N PRO A 204 -6.13 -26.82 -3.61
CA PRO A 204 -5.86 -25.70 -2.70
C PRO A 204 -5.22 -24.51 -3.41
N TYR A 205 -5.67 -23.31 -3.08
CA TYR A 205 -5.13 -22.08 -3.65
C TYR A 205 -5.16 -20.94 -2.62
N GLU A 206 -4.25 -19.98 -2.80
CA GLU A 206 -4.23 -18.78 -1.98
C GLU A 206 -5.27 -17.77 -2.48
N ILE A 207 -5.92 -17.10 -1.52
CA ILE A 207 -6.90 -16.05 -1.73
C ILE A 207 -6.66 -14.94 -0.70
N GLY A 208 -6.63 -13.69 -1.15
CA GLY A 208 -6.64 -12.55 -0.26
C GLY A 208 -8.06 -12.26 0.21
N LEU A 209 -8.24 -12.12 1.52
CA LEU A 209 -9.44 -11.58 2.12
C LEU A 209 -9.16 -10.17 2.60
N VAL A 210 -9.78 -9.21 1.92
CA VAL A 210 -9.54 -7.77 2.05
C VAL A 210 -10.60 -7.15 2.94
N THR A 211 -10.19 -6.29 3.85
CA THR A 211 -11.13 -5.52 4.68
C THR A 211 -12.14 -4.77 3.82
N ALA A 212 -13.43 -5.01 4.06
CA ALA A 212 -14.56 -4.34 3.44
C ALA A 212 -15.51 -3.72 4.48
N GLY A 213 -15.13 -3.76 5.75
CA GLY A 213 -15.85 -3.21 6.90
C GLY A 213 -15.25 -3.72 8.20
N ALA A 214 -15.77 -3.28 9.35
CA ALA A 214 -15.23 -3.61 10.66
C ALA A 214 -15.08 -5.13 10.90
N TYR A 215 -16.01 -5.92 10.39
CA TYR A 215 -16.04 -7.37 10.51
C TYR A 215 -16.33 -8.05 9.17
N THR A 216 -16.15 -7.33 8.07
CA THR A 216 -16.50 -7.79 6.73
C THR A 216 -15.24 -7.88 5.88
N LEU A 217 -15.10 -8.98 5.16
CA LEU A 217 -14.03 -9.29 4.24
C LEU A 217 -14.58 -9.51 2.85
N GLN A 218 -13.79 -9.16 1.85
CA GLN A 218 -14.08 -9.43 0.44
C GLN A 218 -12.94 -10.22 -0.18
N SER A 219 -13.25 -11.26 -0.95
CA SER A 219 -12.22 -11.98 -1.71
C SER A 219 -11.64 -11.11 -2.83
N ASP A 220 -10.33 -11.21 -3.06
CA ASP A 220 -9.62 -10.43 -4.09
C ASP A 220 -9.57 -11.15 -5.45
N ILE A 221 -9.91 -12.43 -5.49
CA ILE A 221 -9.95 -13.24 -6.71
C ILE A 221 -11.28 -14.00 -6.83
N LEU A 222 -11.55 -14.49 -8.05
CA LEU A 222 -12.70 -15.36 -8.32
C LEU A 222 -12.57 -16.68 -7.57
N HIS A 223 -13.69 -17.12 -6.98
CA HIS A 223 -13.80 -18.48 -6.48
C HIS A 223 -13.66 -19.50 -7.63
N LYS A 224 -13.12 -20.70 -7.34
CA LYS A 224 -12.80 -21.70 -8.38
C LYS A 224 -13.75 -22.89 -8.34
N TRP A 225 -14.01 -23.46 -9.52
CA TRP A 225 -14.61 -24.80 -9.67
C TRP A 225 -13.56 -25.91 -9.49
N ALA A 226 -14.02 -27.16 -9.41
CA ALA A 226 -13.16 -28.34 -9.32
C ALA A 226 -12.18 -28.46 -10.50
N ASP A 227 -12.56 -27.98 -11.70
CA ASP A 227 -11.69 -27.91 -12.88
C ASP A 227 -10.70 -26.73 -12.86
N GLY A 228 -10.68 -25.92 -11.81
CA GLY A 228 -9.84 -24.74 -11.67
C GLY A 228 -10.36 -23.46 -12.35
N SER A 229 -11.44 -23.55 -13.11
CA SER A 229 -12.07 -22.38 -13.74
C SER A 229 -12.81 -21.51 -12.71
N GLY A 230 -12.97 -20.22 -13.01
CA GLY A 230 -13.69 -19.29 -12.13
C GLY A 230 -15.19 -19.54 -12.11
N VAL A 231 -15.83 -19.41 -10.92
CA VAL A 231 -17.28 -19.61 -10.76
C VAL A 231 -18.12 -18.46 -11.33
N GLY A 232 -17.51 -17.35 -11.75
CA GLY A 232 -18.21 -16.20 -12.33
C GLY A 232 -18.76 -15.23 -11.28
N ILE A 233 -18.58 -15.48 -9.98
CA ILE A 233 -18.86 -14.53 -8.91
C ILE A 233 -17.60 -13.69 -8.72
N THR A 234 -17.73 -12.37 -8.88
CA THR A 234 -16.56 -11.49 -8.85
C THR A 234 -15.96 -11.41 -7.47
N TYR A 235 -16.80 -11.30 -6.44
CA TYR A 235 -16.36 -11.17 -5.05
C TYR A 235 -17.30 -11.95 -4.13
N ILE A 236 -16.71 -12.79 -3.27
CA ILE A 236 -17.41 -13.38 -2.13
C ILE A 236 -17.13 -12.48 -0.93
N ILE A 237 -18.17 -12.19 -0.17
CA ILE A 237 -18.12 -11.33 1.01
C ILE A 237 -18.45 -12.19 2.22
N TYR A 238 -17.57 -12.16 3.23
CA TYR A 238 -17.70 -12.86 4.49
C TYR A 238 -17.87 -11.84 5.61
N THR A 239 -19.00 -11.85 6.31
CA THR A 239 -19.20 -11.00 7.49
C THR A 239 -19.17 -11.90 8.74
N ILE A 240 -18.27 -11.59 9.67
CA ILE A 240 -18.05 -12.38 10.90
C ILE A 240 -18.67 -11.60 12.06
N ASP A 241 -19.60 -12.23 12.78
CA ASP A 241 -20.11 -11.69 14.03
C ASP A 241 -19.05 -11.91 15.14
N PRO A 242 -18.46 -10.86 15.72
CA PRO A 242 -17.38 -11.00 16.70
C PRO A 242 -17.85 -11.57 18.04
N ALA A 243 -19.16 -11.53 18.34
CA ALA A 243 -19.72 -12.06 19.59
C ALA A 243 -19.98 -13.56 19.52
N THR A 244 -20.42 -14.07 18.35
CA THR A 244 -20.84 -15.45 18.16
C THR A 244 -19.91 -16.25 17.27
N ASN A 245 -19.02 -15.58 16.54
CA ASN A 245 -18.20 -16.14 15.47
C ASN A 245 -19.03 -16.73 14.30
N ALA A 246 -20.30 -16.41 14.21
CA ALA A 246 -21.10 -16.78 13.04
C ALA A 246 -20.62 -16.03 11.80
N VAL A 247 -20.66 -16.69 10.64
CA VAL A 247 -20.25 -16.11 9.36
C VAL A 247 -21.47 -16.03 8.44
N THR A 248 -21.73 -14.85 7.91
CA THR A 248 -22.70 -14.66 6.83
C THR A 248 -21.96 -14.53 5.52
N VAL A 249 -22.40 -15.24 4.49
CA VAL A 249 -21.82 -15.17 3.14
C VAL A 249 -22.75 -14.40 2.22
N SER A 250 -22.20 -13.48 1.46
CA SER A 250 -22.91 -12.78 0.39
C SER A 250 -22.00 -12.61 -0.82
N ALA A 251 -22.53 -12.11 -1.93
CA ALA A 251 -21.73 -11.86 -3.14
C ALA A 251 -22.29 -10.67 -3.92
N SER A 252 -21.41 -9.95 -4.59
CA SER A 252 -21.82 -8.85 -5.47
C SER A 252 -22.50 -9.41 -6.73
N GLY A 253 -23.70 -8.92 -7.03
CA GLY A 253 -24.43 -9.26 -8.25
C GLY A 253 -25.12 -10.65 -8.26
N PHE A 254 -25.07 -11.39 -7.14
CA PHE A 254 -25.68 -12.71 -7.01
C PHE A 254 -26.40 -12.86 -5.67
N THR A 255 -27.54 -13.56 -5.68
CA THR A 255 -28.18 -14.03 -4.44
C THR A 255 -27.47 -15.29 -3.98
N VAL A 256 -26.89 -15.23 -2.79
CA VAL A 256 -26.24 -16.34 -2.11
C VAL A 256 -27.10 -16.71 -0.90
N LEU A 257 -27.28 -18.01 -0.64
CA LEU A 257 -27.99 -18.54 0.49
C LEU A 257 -27.10 -19.51 1.27
N ASP A 258 -27.28 -19.62 2.56
CA ASP A 258 -26.62 -20.64 3.37
C ASP A 258 -26.93 -22.04 2.85
N ALA A 259 -25.92 -22.91 2.81
CA ALA A 259 -26.12 -24.29 2.40
C ALA A 259 -26.87 -25.08 3.50
N PRO A 260 -27.97 -25.77 3.18
CA PRO A 260 -28.68 -26.54 4.17
C PRO A 260 -27.82 -27.62 4.85
N GLY A 261 -27.93 -27.72 6.17
CA GLY A 261 -27.17 -28.71 6.97
C GLY A 261 -25.76 -28.32 7.32
N TYR A 262 -25.31 -27.10 6.97
CA TYR A 262 -24.01 -26.55 7.33
C TYR A 262 -24.15 -25.33 8.24
N THR A 263 -23.12 -25.09 9.06
CA THR A 263 -23.04 -23.91 9.92
C THR A 263 -21.80 -23.11 9.53
N ASN A 264 -22.05 -21.91 9.01
CA ASN A 264 -21.00 -20.98 8.67
C ASN A 264 -20.42 -20.37 9.96
N ARG A 265 -19.10 -20.44 10.14
CA ARG A 265 -18.45 -19.98 11.37
C ARG A 265 -16.98 -19.61 11.16
N TYR A 266 -16.49 -18.74 12.01
CA TYR A 266 -15.07 -18.49 12.21
C TYR A 266 -14.58 -19.28 13.43
N ASP A 267 -13.39 -19.84 13.36
CA ASP A 267 -12.71 -20.49 14.49
C ASP A 267 -11.50 -19.61 14.89
N PRO A 268 -11.58 -18.85 15.97
CA PRO A 268 -10.51 -17.98 16.40
C PRO A 268 -9.24 -18.72 16.85
N ALA A 269 -9.37 -19.96 17.34
CA ALA A 269 -8.21 -20.75 17.80
C ALA A 269 -7.31 -21.18 16.63
N THR A 270 -7.90 -21.49 15.49
CA THR A 270 -7.18 -21.95 14.30
C THR A 270 -7.15 -20.91 13.18
N LYS A 271 -7.78 -19.75 13.39
CA LYS A 271 -7.98 -18.68 12.39
C LYS A 271 -8.55 -19.22 11.07
N LYS A 272 -9.60 -20.06 11.17
CA LYS A 272 -10.26 -20.64 10.01
C LYS A 272 -11.66 -20.09 9.84
N ILE A 273 -12.03 -19.84 8.59
CA ILE A 273 -13.40 -19.54 8.19
C ILE A 273 -13.96 -20.78 7.50
N TYR A 274 -15.08 -21.28 7.99
CA TYR A 274 -15.88 -22.33 7.37
C TYR A 274 -17.11 -21.67 6.76
N ALA A 275 -17.26 -21.78 5.44
CA ALA A 275 -18.35 -21.15 4.71
C ALA A 275 -18.95 -22.14 3.72
N ALA A 276 -20.25 -22.36 3.86
CA ALA A 276 -21.02 -23.23 2.98
C ALA A 276 -22.19 -22.43 2.42
N PHE A 277 -22.28 -22.32 1.10
CA PHE A 277 -23.28 -21.47 0.46
C PHE A 277 -23.72 -22.02 -0.90
N THR A 278 -24.94 -21.65 -1.28
CA THR A 278 -25.55 -22.02 -2.55
C THR A 278 -25.94 -20.77 -3.35
N TRP A 279 -25.96 -20.89 -4.67
CA TRP A 279 -26.48 -19.88 -5.58
C TRP A 279 -27.07 -20.51 -6.83
N GLY A 280 -27.90 -19.75 -7.54
CA GLY A 280 -28.70 -20.25 -8.64
C GLY A 280 -29.92 -21.05 -8.14
N ALA A 281 -30.75 -21.52 -9.05
CA ALA A 281 -31.99 -22.24 -8.72
C ALA A 281 -32.23 -23.43 -9.66
N GLY A 282 -32.95 -24.43 -9.19
CA GLY A 282 -33.34 -25.61 -9.95
C GLY A 282 -32.16 -26.35 -10.58
N PRO A 283 -32.19 -26.68 -11.88
CA PRO A 283 -31.09 -27.37 -12.56
C PRO A 283 -29.78 -26.58 -12.60
N ALA A 284 -29.84 -25.26 -12.32
CA ALA A 284 -28.66 -24.38 -12.27
C ALA A 284 -28.12 -24.19 -10.83
N SER A 285 -28.63 -24.99 -9.86
CA SER A 285 -28.16 -24.93 -8.47
C SER A 285 -26.68 -25.26 -8.34
N ARG A 286 -25.99 -24.50 -7.51
CA ARG A 286 -24.56 -24.59 -7.24
C ARG A 286 -24.31 -24.55 -5.74
N LEU A 287 -23.24 -25.22 -5.31
CA LEU A 287 -22.81 -25.26 -3.90
C LEU A 287 -21.32 -25.02 -3.84
N ALA A 288 -20.87 -24.30 -2.83
CA ALA A 288 -19.48 -24.24 -2.38
C ALA A 288 -19.39 -24.56 -0.89
N LEU A 289 -18.40 -25.37 -0.54
CA LEU A 289 -18.04 -25.70 0.83
C LEU A 289 -16.58 -25.30 1.01
N ASP A 290 -16.34 -24.18 1.67
CA ASP A 290 -15.03 -23.57 1.81
C ASP A 290 -14.46 -23.78 3.22
N THR A 291 -13.17 -24.07 3.28
CA THR A 291 -12.34 -23.96 4.47
C THR A 291 -11.19 -23.02 4.16
N LEU A 292 -11.27 -21.80 4.66
CA LEU A 292 -10.26 -20.77 4.48
C LEU A 292 -9.37 -20.77 5.72
N THR A 293 -8.09 -21.13 5.56
CA THR A 293 -7.11 -21.16 6.65
C THR A 293 -6.18 -19.98 6.52
N TYR A 294 -6.11 -19.12 7.54
CA TYR A 294 -5.19 -17.96 7.56
C TYR A 294 -3.74 -18.41 7.43
N LEU A 295 -2.99 -17.79 6.53
CA LEU A 295 -1.57 -18.07 6.30
C LEU A 295 -0.67 -16.94 6.82
N ARG A 296 -0.96 -15.71 6.43
CA ARG A 296 -0.10 -14.54 6.72
C ARG A 296 -0.84 -13.23 6.52
N PRO A 297 -0.32 -12.11 7.07
CA PRO A 297 -0.78 -10.77 6.73
C PRO A 297 -0.64 -10.51 5.22
N ARG A 298 -1.51 -9.65 4.72
CA ARG A 298 -1.52 -9.19 3.34
C ARG A 298 -0.79 -7.86 3.23
#